data_d0c09956371cfc03dec19f8108952365
#
_entry.id   d0c09956371cfc03dec19f8108952365
#
_cell.length_a   1.000
_cell.length_b   1.000
_cell.length_c   1.000
_cell.angle_alpha   90.00
_cell.angle_beta   90.00
_cell.angle_gamma   90.00
#
_symmetry.space_group_name_H-M   'P 1'
#
loop_
_entity.id
_entity.type
_entity.pdbx_description
1 polymer ?
#
loop_
_entity_poly.entity_id
_entity_poly.type
_entity_poly.pdbx_seq_one_letter_code
_entity_poly.pdbx_strand_id
1 'polypeptide(L)'
;MFDYIPKNAIVFMDESHVSVPQIGGMYKGDRSRKETLVEYGFRLPSALDNRPLRFEEWELLTPQRVYVSATPGKYEFEKGDEIVELLVRPTGLIDPEVEIRPASSQIDDVIAECKERAKLKERALITTLTKRMAEDLTDYLNENGIKSRYMHSDIDTVERVEIIRDLRLGEFDTLVGINLLREGLDIPEVSLVAILDADKEGFLRSEGTLIQTIGRAARNIRGKAILYGDNVTGSMSRAIEETNRRTVSYTHLGPTRLVSISYAVFCLKRG
;
A
#
# COMPACT_ATOMS: atom_id res chain seq x y z
N MET A 1 9.53 -5.60 24.58
CA MET A 1 9.70 -6.59 23.50
C MET A 1 11.18 -6.69 23.09
N PHE A 2 11.83 -5.61 22.68
CA PHE A 2 13.23 -5.65 22.19
C PHE A 2 14.26 -6.09 23.23
N ASP A 3 14.01 -5.87 24.52
CA ASP A 3 14.87 -6.34 25.61
C ASP A 3 14.98 -7.87 25.72
N TYR A 4 14.05 -8.59 25.10
CA TYR A 4 14.03 -10.06 25.08
C TYR A 4 14.68 -10.65 23.82
N ILE A 5 15.14 -9.82 22.88
CA ILE A 5 15.77 -10.28 21.65
C ILE A 5 17.21 -10.72 21.95
N PRO A 6 17.62 -11.96 21.63
CA PRO A 6 19.00 -12.40 21.79
C PRO A 6 19.98 -11.56 20.95
N LYS A 7 21.21 -11.39 21.41
CA LYS A 7 22.22 -10.59 20.70
C LYS A 7 22.57 -11.10 19.29
N ASN A 8 22.33 -12.37 19.03
CA ASN A 8 22.55 -13.03 17.73
C ASN A 8 21.28 -13.21 16.91
N ALA A 9 20.18 -12.51 17.27
CA ALA A 9 18.94 -12.57 16.52
C ALA A 9 19.01 -11.79 15.23
N ILE A 10 18.28 -12.26 14.22
CA ILE A 10 18.02 -11.52 12.99
C ILE A 10 16.58 -11.00 13.07
N VAL A 11 16.40 -9.71 12.84
CA VAL A 11 15.10 -9.06 12.85
C VAL A 11 14.64 -8.80 11.41
N PHE A 12 13.52 -9.38 11.04
CA PHE A 12 12.88 -9.14 9.75
C PHE A 12 11.86 -8.01 9.91
N MET A 13 12.03 -6.94 9.15
CA MET A 13 11.15 -5.77 9.12
C MET A 13 10.27 -5.85 7.87
N ASP A 14 9.08 -6.41 8.01
CA ASP A 14 8.10 -6.46 6.93
C ASP A 14 7.49 -5.08 6.70
N GLU A 15 7.19 -4.75 5.44
CA GLU A 15 6.73 -3.43 4.99
C GLU A 15 7.61 -2.31 5.59
N SER A 16 8.92 -2.47 5.47
CA SER A 16 9.91 -1.62 6.15
C SER A 16 9.75 -0.14 5.83
N HIS A 17 9.34 0.21 4.61
CA HIS A 17 9.05 1.58 4.18
C HIS A 17 7.97 2.28 5.04
N VAL A 18 7.14 1.52 5.76
CA VAL A 18 6.16 2.02 6.73
C VAL A 18 6.64 1.79 8.17
N SER A 19 7.12 0.58 8.48
CA SER A 19 7.49 0.17 9.83
C SER A 19 8.65 1.00 10.40
N VAL A 20 9.67 1.29 9.60
CA VAL A 20 10.84 2.06 10.04
C VAL A 20 10.46 3.51 10.38
N PRO A 21 9.75 4.28 9.52
CA PRO A 21 9.26 5.60 9.89
C PRO A 21 8.34 5.62 11.12
N GLN A 22 7.50 4.60 11.29
CA GLN A 22 6.66 4.48 12.48
C GLN A 22 7.48 4.35 13.76
N ILE A 23 8.50 3.48 13.77
CA ILE A 23 9.42 3.36 14.92
C ILE A 23 10.11 4.70 15.19
N GLY A 24 10.58 5.38 14.15
CA GLY A 24 11.21 6.70 14.26
C GLY A 24 10.29 7.77 14.85
N GLY A 25 8.99 7.72 14.54
CA GLY A 25 7.98 8.66 15.03
C GLY A 25 7.46 8.39 16.43
N MET A 26 7.57 7.14 16.92
CA MET A 26 6.94 6.71 18.18
C MET A 26 7.37 7.55 19.40
N TYR A 27 8.66 7.72 19.59
CA TYR A 27 9.19 8.45 20.74
C TYR A 27 8.76 9.93 20.73
N LYS A 28 8.91 10.59 19.60
CA LYS A 28 8.58 12.01 19.46
C LYS A 28 7.09 12.27 19.65
N GLY A 29 6.25 11.44 19.07
CA GLY A 29 4.79 11.54 19.19
C GLY A 29 4.29 11.27 20.61
N ASP A 30 4.83 10.25 21.29
CA ASP A 30 4.49 9.95 22.70
C ASP A 30 4.96 11.09 23.62
N ARG A 31 6.17 11.58 23.44
CA ARG A 31 6.77 12.66 24.21
C ARG A 31 5.96 13.94 24.11
N SER A 32 5.68 14.42 22.92
CA SER A 32 4.91 15.63 22.67
C SER A 32 3.52 15.58 23.31
N ARG A 33 2.80 14.46 23.14
CA ARG A 33 1.50 14.26 23.76
C ARG A 33 1.56 14.29 25.29
N LYS A 34 2.54 13.62 25.88
CA LYS A 34 2.70 13.55 27.34
C LYS A 34 3.11 14.89 27.95
N GLU A 35 4.00 15.62 27.30
CA GLU A 35 4.38 16.97 27.73
C GLU A 35 3.17 17.88 27.82
N THR A 36 2.33 17.92 26.81
CA THR A 36 1.06 18.67 26.83
C THR A 36 0.16 18.22 27.97
N LEU A 37 -0.03 16.92 28.18
CA LEU A 37 -0.90 16.42 29.25
C LEU A 37 -0.37 16.70 30.66
N VAL A 38 0.95 16.73 30.83
CA VAL A 38 1.58 17.10 32.11
C VAL A 38 1.47 18.61 32.35
N GLU A 39 1.73 19.41 31.32
CA GLU A 39 1.65 20.88 31.38
C GLU A 39 0.25 21.35 31.80
N TYR A 40 -0.79 20.73 31.27
CA TYR A 40 -2.17 21.06 31.63
C TYR A 40 -2.72 20.27 32.82
N GLY A 41 -1.89 19.53 33.55
CA GLY A 41 -2.26 18.82 34.78
C GLY A 41 -3.12 17.55 34.60
N PHE A 42 -3.27 17.05 33.36
CA PHE A 42 -4.00 15.81 33.10
C PHE A 42 -3.18 14.55 33.41
N ARG A 43 -1.86 14.68 33.53
CA ARG A 43 -0.95 13.60 33.94
C ARG A 43 0.13 14.10 34.87
N LEU A 44 0.65 13.20 35.71
CA LEU A 44 1.79 13.47 36.57
C LEU A 44 3.08 13.59 35.77
N PRO A 45 4.10 14.36 36.22
CA PRO A 45 5.40 14.45 35.58
C PRO A 45 6.08 13.09 35.31
N SER A 46 5.88 12.11 36.22
CA SER A 46 6.38 10.73 36.06
C SER A 46 5.83 9.99 34.85
N ALA A 47 4.78 10.48 34.21
CA ALA A 47 4.30 9.92 32.95
C ALA A 47 5.35 9.99 31.83
N LEU A 48 6.32 10.90 31.96
CA LEU A 48 7.43 11.06 31.00
C LEU A 48 8.51 9.97 31.13
N ASP A 49 8.54 9.23 32.25
CA ASP A 49 9.53 8.19 32.51
C ASP A 49 9.20 6.91 31.72
N ASN A 50 7.91 6.61 31.56
CA ASN A 50 7.44 5.51 30.72
C ASN A 50 7.37 5.97 29.26
N ARG A 51 8.31 5.52 28.45
CA ARG A 51 8.45 5.96 27.05
C ARG A 51 8.75 4.81 26.09
N PRO A 52 8.38 4.90 24.82
CA PRO A 52 8.90 4.01 23.79
C PRO A 52 10.41 4.20 23.58
N LEU A 53 11.03 3.25 22.94
CA LEU A 53 12.44 3.36 22.52
C LEU A 53 12.65 4.57 21.62
N ARG A 54 13.80 5.19 21.73
CA ARG A 54 14.29 6.10 20.70
C ARG A 54 14.77 5.30 19.50
N PHE A 55 14.82 5.93 18.34
CA PHE A 55 15.23 5.25 17.12
C PHE A 55 16.64 4.67 17.21
N GLU A 56 17.57 5.42 17.78
CA GLU A 56 18.97 5.01 17.98
C GLU A 56 19.09 3.82 18.96
N GLU A 57 18.24 3.78 20.00
CA GLU A 57 18.19 2.67 20.94
C GLU A 57 17.67 1.40 20.26
N TRP A 58 16.67 1.53 19.38
CA TRP A 58 16.18 0.43 18.57
C TRP A 58 17.28 -0.07 17.61
N GLU A 59 18.02 0.81 16.96
CA GLU A 59 19.13 0.42 16.09
C GLU A 59 20.19 -0.39 16.83
N LEU A 60 20.51 -0.03 18.07
CA LEU A 60 21.49 -0.75 18.91
C LEU A 60 20.98 -2.12 19.37
N LEU A 61 19.70 -2.25 19.67
CA LEU A 61 19.10 -3.50 20.13
C LEU A 61 18.83 -4.50 19.00
N THR A 62 18.88 -4.07 17.75
CA THR A 62 18.62 -4.90 16.58
C THR A 62 19.79 -4.83 15.58
N PRO A 63 20.97 -5.40 15.90
CA PRO A 63 22.18 -5.22 15.10
C PRO A 63 22.09 -5.88 13.72
N GLN A 64 21.37 -6.99 13.60
CA GLN A 64 21.17 -7.72 12.33
C GLN A 64 19.72 -7.54 11.87
N ARG A 65 19.53 -6.93 10.71
CA ARG A 65 18.20 -6.61 10.17
C ARG A 65 18.09 -6.98 8.70
N VAL A 66 16.92 -7.47 8.36
CA VAL A 66 16.49 -7.68 6.97
C VAL A 66 15.26 -6.81 6.76
N TYR A 67 15.35 -5.85 5.85
CA TYR A 67 14.23 -5.02 5.46
C TYR A 67 13.52 -5.64 4.26
N VAL A 68 12.22 -5.83 4.37
CA VAL A 68 11.39 -6.41 3.32
C VAL A 68 10.37 -5.37 2.88
N SER A 69 10.40 -4.99 1.61
CA SER A 69 9.47 -4.02 1.05
C SER A 69 9.39 -4.12 -0.47
N ALA A 70 8.21 -3.87 -1.03
CA ALA A 70 8.04 -3.69 -2.47
C ALA A 70 8.52 -2.31 -2.94
N THR A 71 8.59 -1.35 -2.03
CA THR A 71 8.95 0.06 -2.28
C THR A 71 9.86 0.57 -1.16
N PRO A 72 11.12 0.08 -1.05
CA PRO A 72 12.03 0.49 0.01
C PRO A 72 12.19 2.01 0.05
N GLY A 73 12.31 2.58 1.25
CA GLY A 73 12.52 4.00 1.44
C GLY A 73 14.00 4.37 1.49
N LYS A 74 14.27 5.67 1.63
CA LYS A 74 15.62 6.21 1.67
C LYS A 74 16.48 5.58 2.77
N TYR A 75 15.89 5.30 3.94
CA TYR A 75 16.60 4.71 5.07
C TYR A 75 17.16 3.32 4.75
N GLU A 76 16.36 2.46 4.09
CA GLU A 76 16.77 1.11 3.71
C GLU A 76 17.93 1.14 2.70
N PHE A 77 17.87 2.05 1.74
CA PHE A 77 18.98 2.25 0.77
C PHE A 77 20.25 2.79 1.40
N GLU A 78 20.15 3.67 2.40
CA GLU A 78 21.31 4.26 3.10
C GLU A 78 21.95 3.30 4.12
N LYS A 79 21.16 2.40 4.71
CA LYS A 79 21.59 1.52 5.81
C LYS A 79 21.77 0.07 5.39
N GLY A 80 21.22 -0.34 4.27
CA GLY A 80 21.41 -1.69 3.73
C GLY A 80 22.79 -1.84 3.10
N ASP A 81 23.48 -2.95 3.42
CA ASP A 81 24.78 -3.27 2.81
C ASP A 81 24.60 -3.91 1.44
N GLU A 82 23.49 -4.64 1.23
CA GLU A 82 23.19 -5.33 -0.01
C GLU A 82 21.68 -5.26 -0.30
N ILE A 83 21.33 -5.06 -1.57
CA ILE A 83 19.95 -5.05 -2.04
C ILE A 83 19.74 -6.30 -2.90
N VAL A 84 18.79 -7.13 -2.50
CA VAL A 84 18.40 -8.33 -3.24
C VAL A 84 16.99 -8.15 -3.77
N GLU A 85 16.85 -8.14 -5.09
CA GLU A 85 15.53 -8.06 -5.74
C GLU A 85 14.97 -9.45 -5.98
N LEU A 86 13.72 -9.65 -5.56
CA LEU A 86 12.96 -10.86 -5.85
C LEU A 86 11.81 -10.51 -6.80
N LEU A 87 12.02 -10.72 -8.09
CA LEU A 87 11.07 -10.33 -9.14
C LEU A 87 10.10 -11.44 -9.54
N VAL A 88 10.44 -12.70 -9.27
CA VAL A 88 9.66 -13.86 -9.71
C VAL A 88 8.54 -14.16 -8.71
N ARG A 89 7.29 -14.09 -9.16
CA ARG A 89 6.13 -14.51 -8.36
C ARG A 89 5.85 -16.00 -8.52
N PRO A 90 5.61 -16.74 -7.41
CA PRO A 90 5.27 -18.16 -7.47
C PRO A 90 3.99 -18.45 -8.27
N THR A 91 3.07 -17.48 -8.29
CA THR A 91 1.76 -17.59 -8.97
C THR A 91 1.85 -17.58 -10.50
N GLY A 92 2.98 -17.19 -11.07
CA GLY A 92 3.11 -17.01 -12.50
C GLY A 92 2.37 -15.77 -13.07
N LEU A 93 1.77 -14.97 -12.19
CA LEU A 93 1.03 -13.78 -12.61
C LEU A 93 1.99 -12.60 -12.79
N ILE A 94 1.87 -11.92 -13.93
CA ILE A 94 2.59 -10.68 -14.25
C ILE A 94 1.93 -9.48 -13.56
N ASP A 95 2.64 -8.35 -13.53
CA ASP A 95 2.06 -7.09 -13.08
C ASP A 95 0.92 -6.64 -14.02
N PRO A 96 -0.10 -5.94 -13.51
CA PRO A 96 -1.24 -5.52 -14.32
C PRO A 96 -0.83 -4.54 -15.42
N GLU A 97 -1.56 -4.57 -16.52
CA GLU A 97 -1.45 -3.54 -17.56
C GLU A 97 -1.84 -2.18 -16.99
N VAL A 98 -1.03 -1.15 -17.27
CA VAL A 98 -1.26 0.20 -16.79
C VAL A 98 -1.63 1.12 -17.95
N GLU A 99 -2.81 1.72 -17.88
CA GLU A 99 -3.29 2.72 -18.84
C GLU A 99 -3.39 4.10 -18.19
N ILE A 100 -3.11 5.14 -18.98
CA ILE A 100 -3.37 6.52 -18.61
C ILE A 100 -4.57 7.01 -19.42
N ARG A 101 -5.55 7.61 -18.74
CA ARG A 101 -6.74 8.18 -19.37
C ARG A 101 -6.99 9.60 -18.88
N PRO A 102 -7.70 10.44 -19.68
CA PRO A 102 -7.99 11.83 -19.28
C PRO A 102 -8.78 11.93 -17.98
N ALA A 103 -8.44 12.89 -17.11
CA ALA A 103 -9.18 13.15 -15.89
C ALA A 103 -10.56 13.78 -16.16
N SER A 104 -10.73 14.47 -17.29
CA SER A 104 -11.99 15.15 -17.65
C SER A 104 -13.19 14.21 -17.81
N SER A 105 -12.97 12.94 -18.18
CA SER A 105 -14.01 11.91 -18.36
C SER A 105 -13.92 10.77 -17.35
N GLN A 106 -13.14 10.91 -16.29
CA GLN A 106 -12.79 9.83 -15.36
C GLN A 106 -14.00 9.15 -14.72
N ILE A 107 -15.06 9.90 -14.40
CA ILE A 107 -16.22 9.32 -13.70
C ILE A 107 -17.04 8.43 -14.63
N ASP A 108 -17.36 8.91 -15.84
CA ASP A 108 -18.15 8.12 -16.80
C ASP A 108 -17.39 6.88 -17.26
N ASP A 109 -16.10 7.01 -17.47
CA ASP A 109 -15.22 5.91 -17.87
C ASP A 109 -15.09 4.85 -16.75
N VAL A 110 -14.89 5.26 -15.50
CA VAL A 110 -14.86 4.35 -14.35
C VAL A 110 -16.18 3.61 -14.19
N ILE A 111 -17.32 4.27 -14.38
CA ILE A 111 -18.64 3.60 -14.34
C ILE A 111 -18.73 2.51 -15.40
N ALA A 112 -18.29 2.79 -16.63
CA ALA A 112 -18.31 1.80 -17.71
C ALA A 112 -17.41 0.59 -17.37
N GLU A 113 -16.19 0.81 -16.91
CA GLU A 113 -15.25 -0.22 -16.49
C GLU A 113 -15.79 -1.05 -15.31
N CYS A 114 -16.37 -0.41 -14.30
CA CYS A 114 -16.98 -1.12 -13.16
C CYS A 114 -18.16 -2.00 -13.59
N LYS A 115 -19.02 -1.52 -14.51
CA LYS A 115 -20.11 -2.32 -15.06
C LYS A 115 -19.60 -3.55 -15.81
N GLU A 116 -18.52 -3.44 -16.54
CA GLU A 116 -17.90 -4.59 -17.21
C GLU A 116 -17.36 -5.60 -16.21
N ARG A 117 -16.64 -5.14 -15.16
CA ARG A 117 -16.11 -6.04 -14.12
C ARG A 117 -17.22 -6.74 -13.35
N ALA A 118 -18.28 -6.03 -13.00
CA ALA A 118 -19.45 -6.60 -12.32
C ALA A 118 -20.09 -7.73 -13.15
N LYS A 119 -20.22 -7.56 -14.49
CA LYS A 119 -20.71 -8.62 -15.39
C LYS A 119 -19.83 -9.88 -15.35
N LEU A 120 -18.53 -9.71 -15.20
CA LEU A 120 -17.55 -10.79 -15.11
C LEU A 120 -17.44 -11.39 -13.70
N LYS A 121 -18.19 -10.86 -12.73
CA LYS A 121 -18.11 -11.19 -11.29
C LYS A 121 -16.73 -10.90 -10.70
N GLU A 122 -16.03 -9.94 -11.26
CA GLU A 122 -14.76 -9.41 -10.76
C GLU A 122 -14.98 -8.17 -9.91
N ARG A 123 -13.95 -7.75 -9.16
CA ARG A 123 -14.04 -6.61 -8.25
C ARG A 123 -13.20 -5.46 -8.75
N ALA A 124 -13.63 -4.25 -8.43
CA ALA A 124 -12.91 -3.03 -8.72
C ALA A 124 -12.53 -2.27 -7.44
N LEU A 125 -11.33 -1.70 -7.43
CA LEU A 125 -10.89 -0.75 -6.41
C LEU A 125 -10.73 0.63 -7.04
N ILE A 126 -11.30 1.65 -6.41
CA ILE A 126 -11.18 3.03 -6.85
C ILE A 126 -10.53 3.86 -5.75
N THR A 127 -9.47 4.61 -6.08
CA THR A 127 -8.81 5.49 -5.13
C THR A 127 -9.10 6.95 -5.44
N THR A 128 -9.53 7.69 -4.41
CA THR A 128 -9.82 9.11 -4.46
C THR A 128 -8.84 9.89 -3.57
N LEU A 129 -8.87 11.23 -3.63
CA LEU A 129 -8.01 12.10 -2.83
C LEU A 129 -8.63 12.50 -1.49
N THR A 130 -9.95 12.53 -1.39
CA THR A 130 -10.65 13.02 -0.18
C THR A 130 -11.79 12.07 0.23
N LYS A 131 -12.16 12.12 1.52
CA LYS A 131 -13.29 11.36 2.06
C LYS A 131 -14.60 11.72 1.35
N ARG A 132 -14.87 13.01 1.22
CA ARG A 132 -16.07 13.51 0.56
C ARG A 132 -16.18 12.99 -0.88
N MET A 133 -15.07 13.03 -1.64
CA MET A 133 -15.06 12.48 -2.99
C MET A 133 -15.32 10.97 -3.01
N ALA A 134 -14.84 10.22 -2.02
CA ALA A 134 -15.12 8.79 -1.92
C ALA A 134 -16.60 8.52 -1.61
N GLU A 135 -17.21 9.28 -0.71
CA GLU A 135 -18.63 9.20 -0.37
C GLU A 135 -19.51 9.58 -1.56
N ASP A 136 -19.31 10.78 -2.12
CA ASP A 136 -20.08 11.29 -3.27
C ASP A 136 -19.98 10.31 -4.47
N LEU A 137 -18.80 9.76 -4.75
CA LEU A 137 -18.61 8.78 -5.82
C LEU A 137 -19.32 7.46 -5.53
N THR A 138 -19.29 6.99 -4.29
CA THR A 138 -19.98 5.74 -3.91
C THR A 138 -21.49 5.87 -4.11
N ASP A 139 -22.07 6.99 -3.69
CA ASP A 139 -23.48 7.26 -3.87
C ASP A 139 -23.84 7.33 -5.37
N TYR A 140 -23.03 8.01 -6.15
CA TYR A 140 -23.23 8.12 -7.60
C TYR A 140 -23.10 6.76 -8.33
N LEU A 141 -22.17 5.89 -7.92
CA LEU A 141 -22.04 4.53 -8.44
C LEU A 141 -23.29 3.68 -8.12
N ASN A 142 -23.78 3.79 -6.89
CA ASN A 142 -25.00 3.07 -6.47
C ASN A 142 -26.25 3.55 -7.25
N GLU A 143 -26.40 4.85 -7.47
CA GLU A 143 -27.46 5.41 -8.31
C GLU A 143 -27.39 4.89 -9.75
N ASN A 144 -26.20 4.62 -10.26
CA ASN A 144 -25.97 4.05 -11.60
C ASN A 144 -26.04 2.50 -11.64
N GLY A 145 -26.50 1.87 -10.56
CA GLY A 145 -26.73 0.43 -10.46
C GLY A 145 -25.48 -0.41 -10.24
N ILE A 146 -24.39 0.20 -9.79
CA ILE A 146 -23.15 -0.50 -9.40
C ILE A 146 -23.17 -0.63 -7.88
N LYS A 147 -23.16 -1.84 -7.36
CA LYS A 147 -23.09 -2.09 -5.93
C LYS A 147 -21.70 -1.66 -5.41
N SER A 148 -21.64 -0.58 -4.68
CA SER A 148 -20.38 -0.01 -4.17
C SER A 148 -20.45 0.32 -2.69
N ARG A 149 -19.30 0.25 -2.03
CA ARG A 149 -19.08 0.74 -0.66
C ARG A 149 -17.82 1.59 -0.62
N TYR A 150 -17.76 2.52 0.32
CA TYR A 150 -16.54 3.30 0.59
C TYR A 150 -15.80 2.80 1.83
N MET A 151 -14.50 3.06 1.86
CA MET A 151 -13.65 2.76 3.00
C MET A 151 -12.67 3.92 3.27
N HIS A 152 -12.65 4.42 4.50
CA HIS A 152 -11.71 5.46 4.94
C HIS A 152 -11.08 5.13 6.30
N SER A 153 -10.22 6.01 6.80
CA SER A 153 -9.43 5.80 8.02
C SER A 153 -10.23 5.70 9.31
N ASP A 154 -11.44 6.26 9.32
CA ASP A 154 -12.26 6.38 10.55
C ASP A 154 -13.17 5.15 10.74
N ILE A 155 -13.23 4.25 9.77
CA ILE A 155 -13.96 2.98 9.88
C ILE A 155 -13.23 2.08 10.87
N ASP A 156 -13.98 1.52 11.81
CA ASP A 156 -13.46 0.60 12.81
C ASP A 156 -12.83 -0.65 12.18
N THR A 157 -11.88 -1.24 12.90
CA THR A 157 -11.13 -2.42 12.40
C THR A 157 -12.05 -3.60 12.11
N VAL A 158 -13.10 -3.80 12.92
CA VAL A 158 -14.07 -4.91 12.73
C VAL A 158 -14.88 -4.68 11.47
N GLU A 159 -15.46 -3.49 11.32
CA GLU A 159 -16.24 -3.12 10.12
C GLU A 159 -15.39 -3.20 8.85
N ARG A 160 -14.11 -2.83 8.93
CA ARG A 160 -13.18 -2.96 7.82
C ARG A 160 -13.00 -4.41 7.36
N VAL A 161 -12.87 -5.35 8.29
CA VAL A 161 -12.75 -6.79 7.99
C VAL A 161 -14.04 -7.29 7.33
N GLU A 162 -15.20 -6.83 7.79
CA GLU A 162 -16.49 -7.16 7.19
C GLU A 162 -16.61 -6.62 5.76
N ILE A 163 -16.25 -5.35 5.52
CA ILE A 163 -16.25 -4.75 4.17
C ILE A 163 -15.38 -5.58 3.20
N ILE A 164 -14.19 -5.96 3.61
CA ILE A 164 -13.28 -6.76 2.77
C ILE A 164 -13.87 -8.15 2.51
N ARG A 165 -14.43 -8.79 3.53
CA ARG A 165 -15.10 -10.08 3.39
C ARG A 165 -16.29 -10.00 2.42
N ASP A 166 -17.14 -9.00 2.56
CA ASP A 166 -18.31 -8.79 1.72
C ASP A 166 -17.91 -8.52 0.26
N LEU A 167 -16.83 -7.75 0.03
CA LEU A 167 -16.27 -7.56 -1.31
C LEU A 167 -15.84 -8.88 -1.93
N ARG A 168 -15.15 -9.73 -1.17
CA ARG A 168 -14.71 -11.05 -1.65
C ARG A 168 -15.87 -11.99 -1.92
N LEU A 169 -16.90 -11.97 -1.08
CA LEU A 169 -18.12 -12.77 -1.25
C LEU A 169 -19.01 -12.28 -2.41
N GLY A 170 -18.81 -11.03 -2.86
CA GLY A 170 -19.59 -10.46 -3.96
C GLY A 170 -20.90 -9.83 -3.55
N GLU A 171 -21.04 -9.44 -2.30
CA GLU A 171 -22.19 -8.67 -1.83
C GLU A 171 -22.23 -7.29 -2.51
N PHE A 172 -21.04 -6.76 -2.86
CA PHE A 172 -20.87 -5.59 -3.70
C PHE A 172 -19.67 -5.76 -4.63
N ASP A 173 -19.57 -4.92 -5.68
CA ASP A 173 -18.61 -5.12 -6.77
C ASP A 173 -17.46 -4.14 -6.75
N THR A 174 -17.66 -2.96 -6.17
CA THR A 174 -16.68 -1.85 -6.20
C THR A 174 -16.42 -1.30 -4.81
N LEU A 175 -15.15 -1.19 -4.45
CA LEU A 175 -14.71 -0.55 -3.23
C LEU A 175 -14.02 0.78 -3.56
N VAL A 176 -14.54 1.86 -2.97
CA VAL A 176 -14.01 3.21 -3.13
C VAL A 176 -13.28 3.63 -1.85
N GLY A 177 -12.10 4.24 -1.96
CA GLY A 177 -11.40 4.73 -0.78
C GLY A 177 -10.26 5.69 -1.07
N ILE A 178 -9.77 6.35 -0.02
CA ILE A 178 -8.68 7.33 -0.14
C ILE A 178 -7.34 6.63 -0.19
N ASN A 179 -7.10 5.75 0.73
CA ASN A 179 -5.86 4.98 0.86
C ASN A 179 -6.21 3.52 1.11
N LEU A 180 -6.37 2.79 0.03
CA LEU A 180 -6.63 1.35 0.05
C LEU A 180 -5.35 0.51 0.26
N LEU A 181 -4.24 1.18 0.57
CA LEU A 181 -2.91 0.57 0.66
C LEU A 181 -2.59 -0.05 2.00
N ARG A 182 -3.49 0.01 2.99
CA ARG A 182 -3.18 -0.60 4.28
C ARG A 182 -2.82 -2.06 4.09
N GLU A 183 -1.75 -2.45 4.76
CA GLU A 183 -1.14 -3.76 4.76
C GLU A 183 -2.19 -4.86 4.94
N GLY A 184 -1.96 -6.02 4.35
CA GLY A 184 -2.83 -7.19 4.53
C GLY A 184 -4.07 -7.27 3.63
N LEU A 185 -4.26 -6.38 2.65
CA LEU A 185 -5.30 -6.53 1.64
C LEU A 185 -4.86 -7.52 0.56
N ASP A 186 -5.36 -8.73 0.64
CA ASP A 186 -5.20 -9.76 -0.38
C ASP A 186 -6.57 -10.11 -0.98
N ILE A 187 -6.87 -9.54 -2.14
CA ILE A 187 -8.16 -9.70 -2.82
C ILE A 187 -7.89 -10.13 -4.27
N PRO A 188 -7.70 -11.43 -4.52
CA PRO A 188 -7.42 -11.93 -5.87
C PRO A 188 -8.58 -11.72 -6.85
N GLU A 189 -9.77 -11.44 -6.36
CA GLU A 189 -10.95 -11.13 -7.16
C GLU A 189 -10.89 -9.74 -7.81
N VAL A 190 -9.98 -8.87 -7.36
CA VAL A 190 -9.80 -7.53 -7.93
C VAL A 190 -9.05 -7.60 -9.24
N SER A 191 -9.75 -7.26 -10.31
CA SER A 191 -9.20 -7.18 -11.68
C SER A 191 -9.00 -5.74 -12.16
N LEU A 192 -9.61 -4.76 -11.50
CA LEU A 192 -9.48 -3.35 -11.84
C LEU A 192 -9.03 -2.52 -10.65
N VAL A 193 -8.03 -1.69 -10.87
CA VAL A 193 -7.65 -0.60 -9.97
C VAL A 193 -7.76 0.71 -10.75
N ALA A 194 -8.60 1.61 -10.28
CA ALA A 194 -8.77 2.94 -10.85
C ALA A 194 -8.22 4.01 -9.89
N ILE A 195 -7.31 4.82 -10.37
CA ILE A 195 -6.67 5.89 -9.59
C ILE A 195 -7.15 7.22 -10.16
N LEU A 196 -8.10 7.87 -9.47
CA LEU A 196 -8.62 9.17 -9.88
C LEU A 196 -7.64 10.28 -9.52
N ASP A 197 -7.61 11.33 -10.36
CA ASP A 197 -6.70 12.48 -10.17
C ASP A 197 -5.26 12.03 -9.89
N ALA A 198 -4.74 11.13 -10.72
CA ALA A 198 -3.40 10.56 -10.54
C ALA A 198 -2.28 11.60 -10.76
N ASP A 199 -2.58 12.68 -11.48
CA ASP A 199 -1.69 13.80 -11.77
C ASP A 199 -1.63 14.85 -10.64
N LYS A 200 -2.44 14.73 -9.59
CA LYS A 200 -2.37 15.62 -8.43
C LYS A 200 -1.26 15.15 -7.48
N GLU A 201 -0.05 15.65 -7.71
CA GLU A 201 1.11 15.27 -6.92
C GLU A 201 0.90 15.49 -5.41
N GLY A 202 1.37 14.54 -4.63
CA GLY A 202 1.26 14.54 -3.18
C GLY A 202 1.55 13.16 -2.58
N PHE A 203 1.43 13.06 -1.27
CA PHE A 203 1.70 11.80 -0.55
C PHE A 203 0.87 10.62 -1.09
N LEU A 204 -0.41 10.84 -1.42
CA LEU A 204 -1.32 9.82 -1.94
C LEU A 204 -1.07 9.45 -3.41
N ARG A 205 -0.24 10.19 -4.12
CA ARG A 205 0.13 10.00 -5.53
C ARG A 205 1.65 9.97 -5.73
N SER A 206 2.39 9.64 -4.66
CA SER A 206 3.83 9.37 -4.77
C SER A 206 4.08 8.09 -5.55
N GLU A 207 5.26 7.96 -6.13
CA GLU A 207 5.70 6.77 -6.87
C GLU A 207 5.42 5.47 -6.10
N GLY A 208 5.88 5.37 -4.84
CA GLY A 208 5.66 4.19 -4.01
C GLY A 208 4.18 3.90 -3.78
N THR A 209 3.36 4.94 -3.56
CA THR A 209 1.91 4.79 -3.38
C THR A 209 1.24 4.27 -4.65
N LEU A 210 1.63 4.79 -5.83
CA LEU A 210 1.11 4.34 -7.11
C LEU A 210 1.48 2.87 -7.37
N ILE A 211 2.74 2.48 -7.19
CA ILE A 211 3.20 1.10 -7.35
C ILE A 211 2.41 0.14 -6.43
N GLN A 212 2.25 0.49 -5.17
CA GLN A 212 1.48 -0.29 -4.19
C GLN A 212 0.01 -0.45 -4.60
N THR A 213 -0.59 0.63 -5.12
CA THR A 213 -2.00 0.63 -5.55
C THR A 213 -2.19 -0.21 -6.80
N ILE A 214 -1.35 0.00 -7.82
CA ILE A 214 -1.32 -0.80 -9.05
C ILE A 214 -1.17 -2.29 -8.72
N GLY A 215 -0.27 -2.62 -7.81
CA GLY A 215 0.00 -3.98 -7.37
C GLY A 215 -1.21 -4.71 -6.76
N ARG A 216 -2.29 -4.01 -6.37
CA ARG A 216 -3.52 -4.67 -5.87
C ARG A 216 -4.25 -5.47 -6.96
N ALA A 217 -4.12 -5.11 -8.23
CA ALA A 217 -4.66 -5.89 -9.35
C ALA A 217 -3.72 -7.02 -9.82
N ALA A 218 -2.50 -7.10 -9.30
CA ALA A 218 -1.47 -8.04 -9.78
C ALA A 218 -1.73 -9.52 -9.41
N ARG A 219 -2.75 -9.81 -8.64
CA ARG A 219 -3.17 -11.18 -8.30
C ARG A 219 -4.30 -11.72 -9.18
N ASN A 220 -4.79 -10.92 -10.10
CA ASN A 220 -5.78 -11.33 -11.07
C ASN A 220 -5.15 -11.46 -12.46
N ILE A 221 -5.47 -12.52 -13.18
CA ILE A 221 -4.92 -12.77 -14.53
C ILE A 221 -5.36 -11.70 -15.55
N ARG A 222 -6.48 -11.03 -15.28
CA ARG A 222 -7.02 -9.90 -16.05
C ARG A 222 -6.79 -8.57 -15.36
N GLY A 223 -5.76 -8.52 -14.51
CA GLY A 223 -5.43 -7.33 -13.74
C GLY A 223 -5.14 -6.12 -14.64
N LYS A 224 -5.82 -5.02 -14.38
CA LYS A 224 -5.67 -3.74 -15.08
C LYS A 224 -5.63 -2.59 -14.08
N ALA A 225 -4.76 -1.63 -14.31
CA ALA A 225 -4.72 -0.39 -13.57
C ALA A 225 -4.95 0.80 -14.51
N ILE A 226 -5.84 1.71 -14.14
CA ILE A 226 -6.13 2.92 -14.90
C ILE A 226 -5.78 4.12 -14.04
N LEU A 227 -4.89 4.96 -14.55
CA LEU A 227 -4.49 6.21 -13.93
C LEU A 227 -5.19 7.35 -14.68
N TYR A 228 -6.09 8.06 -14.02
CA TYR A 228 -6.77 9.22 -14.60
C TYR A 228 -5.99 10.48 -14.30
N GLY A 229 -5.51 11.13 -15.34
CA GLY A 229 -4.75 12.38 -15.23
C GLY A 229 -4.58 13.03 -16.59
N ASP A 230 -4.63 14.36 -16.62
CA ASP A 230 -4.45 15.12 -17.86
C ASP A 230 -2.96 15.34 -18.17
N ASN A 231 -2.11 15.25 -17.15
CA ASN A 231 -0.66 15.38 -17.27
C ASN A 231 0.05 14.18 -16.66
N VAL A 232 1.04 13.66 -17.36
CA VAL A 232 1.90 12.58 -16.80
C VAL A 232 2.93 13.20 -15.89
N THR A 233 2.80 12.96 -14.57
CA THR A 233 3.76 13.46 -13.58
C THR A 233 5.00 12.56 -13.50
N GLY A 234 6.06 13.08 -12.88
CA GLY A 234 7.29 12.29 -12.67
C GLY A 234 7.04 11.04 -11.82
N SER A 235 6.12 11.11 -10.84
CA SER A 235 5.73 9.97 -10.02
C SER A 235 4.97 8.91 -10.82
N MET A 236 4.07 9.32 -11.73
CA MET A 236 3.36 8.40 -12.63
C MET A 236 4.33 7.71 -13.58
N SER A 237 5.23 8.48 -14.24
CA SER A 237 6.21 7.93 -15.18
C SER A 237 7.06 6.83 -14.53
N ARG A 238 7.66 7.14 -13.38
CA ARG A 238 8.50 6.17 -12.65
C ARG A 238 7.70 4.95 -12.17
N ALA A 239 6.47 5.12 -11.71
CA ALA A 239 5.64 4.00 -11.29
C ALA A 239 5.29 3.06 -12.45
N ILE A 240 4.99 3.61 -13.62
CA ILE A 240 4.72 2.84 -14.84
C ILE A 240 5.97 2.14 -15.34
N GLU A 241 7.09 2.86 -15.42
CA GLU A 241 8.39 2.30 -15.84
C GLU A 241 8.79 1.12 -14.94
N GLU A 242 8.66 1.27 -13.63
CA GLU A 242 8.98 0.21 -12.67
C GLU A 242 8.05 -1.00 -12.82
N THR A 243 6.74 -0.78 -13.00
CA THR A 243 5.78 -1.86 -13.23
C THR A 243 6.11 -2.63 -14.53
N ASN A 244 6.43 -1.90 -15.60
CA ASN A 244 6.83 -2.48 -16.88
C ASN A 244 8.17 -3.22 -16.78
N ARG A 245 9.16 -2.66 -16.07
CA ARG A 245 10.47 -3.30 -15.83
C ARG A 245 10.29 -4.69 -15.19
N ARG A 246 9.42 -4.79 -14.21
CA ARG A 246 9.11 -6.04 -13.51
C ARG A 246 8.48 -7.05 -14.46
N THR A 247 7.51 -6.64 -15.25
CA THR A 247 6.84 -7.49 -16.24
C THR A 247 7.81 -8.03 -17.27
N VAL A 248 8.69 -7.19 -17.83
CA VAL A 248 9.71 -7.60 -18.82
C VAL A 248 10.71 -8.58 -18.21
N SER A 249 11.22 -8.31 -17.01
CA SER A 249 12.16 -9.19 -16.33
C SER A 249 11.55 -10.59 -16.09
N TYR A 250 10.28 -10.66 -15.72
CA TYR A 250 9.57 -11.92 -15.53
C TYR A 250 9.41 -12.71 -16.84
N THR A 251 9.02 -12.07 -17.93
CA THR A 251 8.80 -12.73 -19.22
C THR A 251 10.09 -13.27 -19.82
N HIS A 252 11.23 -12.62 -19.59
CA HIS A 252 12.54 -13.06 -20.09
C HIS A 252 13.17 -14.20 -19.28
N LEU A 253 12.88 -14.31 -17.99
CA LEU A 253 13.42 -15.37 -17.13
C LEU A 253 12.73 -16.73 -17.35
N GLY A 254 11.60 -16.77 -18.06
CA GLY A 254 10.84 -17.96 -18.46
C GLY A 254 10.29 -18.80 -17.29
N PRO A 255 9.29 -19.64 -17.52
CA PRO A 255 8.63 -20.41 -16.45
C PRO A 255 9.43 -21.60 -15.93
N THR A 256 10.69 -21.77 -16.31
CA THR A 256 11.46 -23.03 -16.17
C THR A 256 12.12 -23.23 -14.80
N ARG A 257 12.02 -22.31 -13.85
CA ARG A 257 12.45 -22.54 -12.46
C ARG A 257 11.48 -21.89 -11.48
N LEU A 258 10.37 -22.57 -11.27
CA LEU A 258 9.47 -22.33 -10.15
C LEU A 258 10.16 -22.71 -8.84
N VAL A 259 10.83 -21.76 -8.22
CA VAL A 259 11.09 -21.80 -6.78
C VAL A 259 10.18 -20.78 -6.14
N SER A 260 9.30 -21.27 -5.29
CA SER A 260 8.26 -20.59 -4.55
C SER A 260 8.81 -19.48 -3.65
N ILE A 261 8.82 -18.22 -4.11
CA ILE A 261 9.12 -17.09 -3.23
C ILE A 261 8.30 -15.86 -3.69
N SER A 262 7.63 -15.20 -2.74
CA SER A 262 6.84 -13.99 -2.97
C SER A 262 7.73 -12.78 -3.31
N TYR A 263 7.14 -11.83 -4.06
CA TYR A 263 7.79 -10.58 -4.42
C TYR A 263 8.19 -9.77 -3.18
N ALA A 264 9.47 -9.49 -3.03
CA ALA A 264 10.03 -8.61 -2.01
C ALA A 264 11.41 -8.06 -2.45
N VAL A 265 11.73 -6.86 -2.02
CA VAL A 265 13.09 -6.33 -2.04
C VAL A 265 13.68 -6.50 -0.66
N PHE A 266 14.82 -7.17 -0.56
CA PHE A 266 15.51 -7.38 0.70
C PHE A 266 16.71 -6.44 0.77
N CYS A 267 16.76 -5.60 1.80
CA CYS A 267 17.96 -4.86 2.15
C CYS A 267 18.59 -5.51 3.38
N LEU A 268 19.74 -6.13 3.20
CA LEU A 268 20.47 -6.81 4.27
C LEU A 268 21.43 -5.83 4.93
N LYS A 269 21.39 -5.75 6.26
CA LYS A 269 22.49 -5.17 7.05
C LYS A 269 23.20 -6.31 7.77
N ARG A 270 24.49 -6.50 7.44
CA ARG A 270 25.40 -7.35 8.20
C ARG A 270 25.93 -6.53 9.39
N GLY A 271 25.86 -7.08 10.60
CA GLY A 271 26.40 -6.50 11.82
C GLY A 271 27.89 -6.60 11.90
#